data_d425f8762de5f62cea7f7e2b13eb23f9
#
_entry.id   d425f8762de5f62cea7f7e2b13eb23f9
#
_cell.length_a   1.000
_cell.length_b   1.000
_cell.length_c   1.000
_cell.angle_alpha   90.00
_cell.angle_beta   90.00
_cell.angle_gamma   90.00
#
_symmetry.space_group_name_H-M   'P 1'
#
loop_
_entity.id
_entity.type
_entity.pdbx_description
1 polymer ?
#
loop_
_entity_poly.entity_id
_entity_poly.type
_entity_poly.pdbx_seq_one_letter_code
_entity_poly.pdbx_strand_id
1 'polypeptide(L)'
;MKLPITDKNKILTLIPQRTPIVMVDALWEYTPTEGVAGLTVVPSNLFVQQGVFLESGLIEHIAQSIALHKGYYYYLNGKPAPMGYIGAIKKIEIQSLPKVGDTLKTHITIQQEFMDVTLVTMQTFVGDTLIAQGEMKTVLAPNP
;
A
#
# COMPACT_ATOMS: atom_id res chain seq x y z
N MET A 1 -3.06 15.68 10.14
CA MET A 1 -3.18 14.29 10.60
C MET A 1 -1.87 13.84 11.22
N LYS A 2 -1.93 13.30 12.38
CA LYS A 2 -0.75 12.75 13.06
C LYS A 2 -0.65 11.25 12.83
N LEU A 3 0.57 10.75 12.69
CA LEU A 3 0.83 9.31 12.64
C LEU A 3 0.83 8.72 14.05
N PRO A 4 0.39 7.47 14.23
CA PRO A 4 -0.16 6.60 13.20
C PRO A 4 -1.58 7.01 12.80
N ILE A 5 -1.93 6.80 11.52
CA ILE A 5 -3.29 7.00 11.02
C ILE A 5 -3.94 5.64 10.89
N THR A 6 -5.01 5.42 11.66
CA THR A 6 -5.77 4.16 11.66
C THR A 6 -7.27 4.37 11.44
N ASP A 7 -7.70 5.61 11.29
CA ASP A 7 -9.08 5.97 10.99
C ASP A 7 -9.34 5.76 9.50
N LYS A 8 -10.28 4.89 9.16
CA LYS A 8 -10.60 4.57 7.76
C LYS A 8 -10.97 5.80 6.95
N ASN A 9 -11.72 6.73 7.52
CA ASN A 9 -12.12 7.94 6.80
C ASN A 9 -10.92 8.82 6.44
N LYS A 10 -9.93 8.88 7.33
CA LYS A 10 -8.70 9.63 7.07
C LYS A 10 -7.85 8.94 6.01
N ILE A 11 -7.73 7.61 6.08
CA ILE A 11 -7.03 6.83 5.05
C ILE A 11 -7.65 7.08 3.67
N LEU A 12 -8.97 7.09 3.56
CA LEU A 12 -9.67 7.31 2.29
C LEU A 12 -9.40 8.71 1.69
N THR A 13 -9.05 9.70 2.51
CA THR A 13 -8.68 11.02 1.98
C THR A 13 -7.31 11.04 1.31
N LEU A 14 -6.49 10.01 1.54
CA LEU A 14 -5.11 9.94 1.07
C LEU A 14 -4.95 9.06 -0.18
N ILE A 15 -5.97 8.28 -0.54
CA ILE A 15 -5.93 7.38 -1.68
C ILE A 15 -7.17 7.57 -2.55
N PRO A 16 -7.09 7.25 -3.86
CA PRO A 16 -8.26 7.34 -4.76
C PRO A 16 -9.18 6.13 -4.69
N GLN A 17 -8.68 4.98 -4.23
CA GLN A 17 -9.46 3.75 -4.17
C GLN A 17 -10.60 3.85 -3.16
N ARG A 18 -11.69 3.10 -3.41
CA ARG A 18 -12.87 3.06 -2.55
C ARG A 18 -13.31 1.62 -2.32
N THR A 19 -14.10 1.40 -1.28
CA THR A 19 -14.70 0.10 -0.97
C THR A 19 -15.42 -0.46 -2.20
N PRO A 20 -15.26 -1.75 -2.54
CA PRO A 20 -14.64 -2.81 -1.75
C PRO A 20 -13.17 -3.07 -2.05
N ILE A 21 -12.53 -2.29 -2.93
CA ILE A 21 -11.17 -2.55 -3.40
C ILE A 21 -10.08 -2.02 -2.46
N VAL A 22 -10.44 -1.26 -1.42
CA VAL A 22 -9.46 -0.68 -0.49
C VAL A 22 -8.75 -1.79 0.28
N MET A 23 -7.42 -1.84 0.17
CA MET A 23 -6.57 -2.87 0.77
C MET A 23 -5.52 -2.28 1.71
N VAL A 24 -5.77 -1.10 2.26
CA VAL A 24 -4.96 -0.50 3.33
C VAL A 24 -5.89 0.08 4.38
N ASP A 25 -5.51 -0.01 5.65
CA ASP A 25 -6.29 0.54 6.76
C ASP A 25 -5.44 1.32 7.76
N ALA A 26 -4.13 1.43 7.52
CA ALA A 26 -3.24 2.13 8.43
C ALA A 26 -2.02 2.69 7.71
N LEU A 27 -1.55 3.83 8.18
CA LEU A 27 -0.22 4.35 7.87
C LEU A 27 0.47 4.59 9.21
N TRP A 28 1.46 3.76 9.53
CA TRP A 28 2.13 3.82 10.83
C TRP A 28 3.35 4.72 10.84
N GLU A 29 4.12 4.72 9.76
CA GLU A 29 5.35 5.50 9.66
C GLU A 29 5.47 6.13 8.28
N TYR A 30 6.10 7.28 8.25
CA TYR A 30 6.33 8.03 7.02
C TYR A 30 7.61 8.86 7.13
N THR A 31 8.44 8.77 6.10
CA THR A 31 9.46 9.74 5.75
C THR A 31 9.33 10.02 4.25
N PRO A 32 10.01 11.03 3.70
CA PRO A 32 9.93 11.26 2.25
C PRO A 32 10.36 10.08 1.39
N THR A 33 11.17 9.16 1.92
CA THR A 33 11.69 8.02 1.16
C THR A 33 11.24 6.66 1.69
N GLU A 34 10.55 6.60 2.83
CA GLU A 34 10.13 5.34 3.44
C GLU A 34 8.75 5.46 4.05
N GLY A 35 8.08 4.33 4.20
CA GLY A 35 6.80 4.28 4.88
C GLY A 35 6.45 2.88 5.35
N VAL A 36 5.50 2.80 6.29
CA VAL A 36 4.95 1.53 6.77
C VAL A 36 3.44 1.64 6.75
N ALA A 37 2.82 0.87 5.89
CA ALA A 37 1.37 0.79 5.75
C ALA A 37 0.86 -0.57 6.22
N GLY A 38 -0.42 -0.66 6.48
CA GLY A 38 -1.01 -1.89 7.01
C GLY A 38 -2.36 -2.25 6.47
N LEU A 39 -2.73 -3.49 6.76
CA LEU A 39 -4.06 -4.03 6.52
C LEU A 39 -4.31 -5.19 7.47
N THR A 40 -5.44 -5.15 8.18
CA THR A 40 -5.93 -6.32 8.90
C THR A 40 -6.89 -7.08 8.00
N VAL A 41 -6.62 -8.37 7.79
CA VAL A 41 -7.42 -9.21 6.90
C VAL A 41 -8.70 -9.63 7.62
N VAL A 42 -9.85 -9.15 7.12
CA VAL A 42 -11.17 -9.46 7.68
C VAL A 42 -11.87 -10.50 6.82
N PRO A 43 -12.83 -11.29 7.37
CA PRO A 43 -13.51 -12.35 6.61
C PRO A 43 -14.26 -11.83 5.38
N SER A 44 -14.76 -10.61 5.42
CA SER A 44 -15.54 -10.00 4.34
C SER A 44 -14.68 -9.36 3.24
N ASN A 45 -13.36 -9.42 3.36
CA ASN A 45 -12.46 -8.82 2.36
C ASN A 45 -12.68 -9.46 1.00
N LEU A 46 -12.73 -8.61 -0.04
CA LEU A 46 -12.98 -9.03 -1.43
C LEU A 46 -12.03 -10.14 -1.92
N PHE A 47 -10.78 -10.12 -1.45
CA PHE A 47 -9.74 -11.06 -1.89
C PHE A 47 -9.55 -12.24 -0.94
N VAL A 48 -10.43 -12.43 0.03
CA VAL A 48 -10.39 -13.59 0.91
C VAL A 48 -11.20 -14.73 0.31
N GLN A 49 -10.58 -15.91 0.23
CA GLN A 49 -11.21 -17.13 -0.21
C GLN A 49 -10.81 -18.27 0.71
N GLN A 50 -11.80 -18.92 1.34
CA GLN A 50 -11.56 -20.01 2.28
C GLN A 50 -10.58 -19.62 3.40
N GLY A 51 -10.75 -18.41 3.94
CA GLY A 51 -9.93 -17.91 5.04
C GLY A 51 -8.53 -17.42 4.66
N VAL A 52 -8.19 -17.41 3.36
CA VAL A 52 -6.87 -17.03 2.86
C VAL A 52 -6.98 -15.74 2.04
N PHE A 53 -6.07 -14.81 2.28
CA PHE A 53 -5.94 -13.58 1.49
C PHE A 53 -5.11 -13.90 0.26
N LEU A 54 -5.73 -13.77 -0.93
CA LEU A 54 -5.13 -14.21 -2.19
C LEU A 54 -4.01 -13.27 -2.67
N GLU A 55 -3.17 -13.79 -3.59
CA GLU A 55 -2.06 -13.02 -4.18
C GLU A 55 -2.50 -11.72 -4.79
N SER A 56 -3.63 -11.70 -5.49
CA SER A 56 -4.16 -10.47 -6.10
C SER A 56 -4.48 -9.40 -5.07
N GLY A 57 -5.00 -9.80 -3.90
CA GLY A 57 -5.24 -8.88 -2.80
C GLY A 57 -3.96 -8.35 -2.18
N LEU A 58 -2.96 -9.22 -2.05
CA LEU A 58 -1.66 -8.84 -1.52
C LEU A 58 -0.96 -7.83 -2.44
N ILE A 59 -0.99 -8.06 -3.75
CA ILE A 59 -0.42 -7.12 -4.73
C ILE A 59 -1.16 -5.79 -4.70
N GLU A 60 -2.49 -5.82 -4.60
CA GLU A 60 -3.29 -4.60 -4.49
C GLU A 60 -2.96 -3.83 -3.20
N HIS A 61 -2.80 -4.55 -2.08
CA HIS A 61 -2.37 -3.95 -0.81
C HIS A 61 -1.01 -3.25 -0.95
N ILE A 62 -0.06 -3.89 -1.60
CA ILE A 62 1.29 -3.32 -1.81
C ILE A 62 1.19 -2.04 -2.65
N ALA A 63 0.45 -2.10 -3.77
CA ALA A 63 0.26 -0.93 -4.62
C ALA A 63 -0.41 0.23 -3.89
N GLN A 64 -1.43 -0.07 -3.09
CA GLN A 64 -2.12 0.95 -2.28
C GLN A 64 -1.26 1.47 -1.14
N SER A 65 -0.35 0.67 -0.60
CA SER A 65 0.64 1.13 0.39
C SER A 65 1.53 2.21 -0.21
N ILE A 66 1.94 2.04 -1.45
CA ILE A 66 2.72 3.04 -2.19
C ILE A 66 1.88 4.29 -2.45
N ALA A 67 0.62 4.11 -2.88
CA ALA A 67 -0.31 5.21 -3.09
C ALA A 67 -0.55 6.01 -1.80
N LEU A 68 -0.68 5.31 -0.68
CA LEU A 68 -0.91 5.93 0.63
C LEU A 68 0.29 6.80 1.04
N HIS A 69 1.50 6.32 0.83
CA HIS A 69 2.71 7.10 1.07
C HIS A 69 2.71 8.38 0.23
N LYS A 70 2.42 8.26 -1.05
CA LYS A 70 2.37 9.40 -1.97
C LYS A 70 1.24 10.37 -1.58
N GLY A 71 0.08 9.84 -1.21
CA GLY A 71 -1.06 10.64 -0.78
C GLY A 71 -0.75 11.45 0.48
N TYR A 72 -0.04 10.86 1.42
CA TYR A 72 0.36 11.57 2.64
C TYR A 72 1.37 12.68 2.32
N TYR A 73 2.30 12.42 1.41
CA TYR A 73 3.22 13.46 0.91
C TYR A 73 2.44 14.66 0.34
N TYR A 74 1.43 14.38 -0.50
CA TYR A 74 0.60 15.43 -1.09
C TYR A 74 -0.19 16.18 -0.02
N TYR A 75 -0.75 15.45 0.95
CA TYR A 75 -1.45 16.05 2.08
C TYR A 75 -0.55 17.02 2.85
N LEU A 76 0.69 16.63 3.14
CA LEU A 76 1.65 17.49 3.84
C LEU A 76 1.98 18.76 3.04
N ASN A 77 1.82 18.74 1.73
CA ASN A 77 2.06 19.86 0.84
C ASN A 77 0.78 20.60 0.46
N GLY A 78 -0.33 20.33 1.13
CA GLY A 78 -1.61 21.01 0.89
C GLY A 78 -2.25 20.70 -0.45
N LYS A 79 -1.96 19.55 -1.04
CA LYS A 79 -2.47 19.14 -2.35
C LYS A 79 -3.39 17.92 -2.22
N PRO A 80 -4.38 17.77 -3.13
CA PRO A 80 -5.22 16.57 -3.12
C PRO A 80 -4.41 15.32 -3.50
N ALA A 81 -4.88 14.16 -3.03
CA ALA A 81 -4.25 12.89 -3.32
C ALA A 81 -4.23 12.63 -4.84
N PRO A 82 -3.07 12.23 -5.39
CA PRO A 82 -2.99 11.96 -6.83
C PRO A 82 -3.59 10.60 -7.15
N MET A 83 -3.96 10.40 -8.42
CA MET A 83 -4.28 9.10 -8.94
C MET A 83 -3.01 8.50 -9.52
N GLY A 84 -2.73 7.23 -9.19
CA GLY A 84 -1.58 6.53 -9.69
C GLY A 84 -1.94 5.14 -10.19
N TYR A 85 -1.09 4.59 -11.02
CA TYR A 85 -1.25 3.26 -11.60
C TYR A 85 0.02 2.44 -11.41
N ILE A 86 -0.13 1.11 -11.35
CA ILE A 86 1.01 0.22 -11.42
C ILE A 86 1.52 0.27 -12.85
N GLY A 87 2.72 0.81 -13.06
CA GLY A 87 3.36 0.84 -14.38
C GLY A 87 4.02 -0.48 -14.73
N ALA A 88 4.64 -1.13 -13.74
CA ALA A 88 5.27 -2.44 -13.91
C ALA A 88 5.51 -3.09 -12.55
N ILE A 89 5.31 -4.39 -12.51
CA ILE A 89 5.77 -5.23 -11.40
C ILE A 89 7.08 -5.84 -11.89
N LYS A 90 8.20 -5.40 -11.32
CA LYS A 90 9.50 -5.90 -11.76
C LYS A 90 9.82 -7.26 -11.17
N LYS A 91 9.50 -7.44 -9.89
CA LYS A 91 9.75 -8.67 -9.18
C LYS A 91 8.89 -8.70 -7.92
N ILE A 92 8.16 -9.77 -7.73
CA ILE A 92 7.46 -10.05 -6.47
C ILE A 92 7.69 -11.50 -6.11
N GLU A 93 8.23 -11.72 -4.91
CA GLU A 93 8.39 -13.04 -4.32
C GLU A 93 7.42 -13.16 -3.15
N ILE A 94 6.54 -14.15 -3.20
CA ILE A 94 5.56 -14.42 -2.14
C ILE A 94 5.90 -15.75 -1.51
N GLN A 95 6.30 -15.72 -0.23
CA GLN A 95 6.64 -16.92 0.52
C GLN A 95 5.41 -17.61 1.11
N SER A 96 4.43 -16.82 1.53
CA SER A 96 3.18 -17.35 2.10
C SER A 96 2.07 -16.32 1.96
N LEU A 97 0.83 -16.79 2.02
CA LEU A 97 -0.35 -15.93 1.96
C LEU A 97 -0.90 -15.68 3.37
N PRO A 98 -1.30 -14.45 3.66
CA PRO A 98 -1.94 -14.15 4.95
C PRO A 98 -3.28 -14.84 5.09
N LYS A 99 -3.72 -14.97 6.33
CA LYS A 99 -5.02 -15.54 6.69
C LYS A 99 -5.89 -14.50 7.35
N VAL A 100 -7.18 -14.74 7.38
CA VAL A 100 -8.13 -13.93 8.15
C VAL A 100 -7.61 -13.77 9.58
N GLY A 101 -7.60 -12.53 10.08
CA GLY A 101 -7.07 -12.17 11.39
C GLY A 101 -5.63 -11.69 11.38
N ASP A 102 -4.86 -11.98 10.32
CA ASP A 102 -3.51 -11.46 10.21
C ASP A 102 -3.50 -9.97 9.93
N THR A 103 -2.51 -9.27 10.48
CA THR A 103 -2.25 -7.87 10.18
C THR A 103 -0.98 -7.76 9.36
N LEU A 104 -1.12 -7.23 8.14
CA LEU A 104 0.01 -6.98 7.24
C LEU A 104 0.70 -5.68 7.62
N LYS A 105 2.02 -5.69 7.63
CA LYS A 105 2.85 -4.49 7.68
C LYS A 105 3.73 -4.48 6.45
N THR A 106 3.55 -3.49 5.61
CA THR A 106 4.35 -3.33 4.41
C THR A 106 5.26 -2.14 4.54
N HIS A 107 6.55 -2.42 4.54
CA HIS A 107 7.61 -1.42 4.50
C HIS A 107 7.90 -1.09 3.05
N ILE A 108 7.81 0.18 2.69
CA ILE A 108 8.16 0.65 1.35
C ILE A 108 9.37 1.57 1.43
N THR A 109 10.22 1.48 0.41
CA THR A 109 11.38 2.36 0.25
C THR A 109 11.37 2.91 -1.17
N ILE A 110 11.33 4.24 -1.30
CA ILE A 110 11.41 4.93 -2.58
C ILE A 110 12.88 4.89 -3.01
N GLN A 111 13.17 4.13 -4.07
CA GLN A 111 14.53 4.01 -4.59
C GLN A 111 14.87 5.12 -5.56
N GLN A 112 13.90 5.51 -6.38
CA GLN A 112 14.11 6.49 -7.41
C GLN A 112 12.78 7.10 -7.81
N GLU A 113 12.79 8.40 -8.05
CA GLU A 113 11.62 9.11 -8.54
C GLU A 113 12.09 10.00 -9.68
N PHE A 114 11.51 9.80 -10.87
CA PHE A 114 11.84 10.58 -12.05
C PHE A 114 10.58 10.87 -12.84
N MET A 115 10.29 12.15 -13.01
CA MET A 115 9.03 12.63 -13.58
C MET A 115 7.85 12.06 -12.76
N ASP A 116 6.92 11.35 -13.39
CA ASP A 116 5.76 10.78 -12.71
C ASP A 116 5.94 9.29 -12.40
N VAL A 117 7.17 8.77 -12.55
CA VAL A 117 7.48 7.34 -12.32
C VAL A 117 8.24 7.20 -11.00
N THR A 118 7.76 6.30 -10.15
CA THR A 118 8.41 6.00 -8.87
C THR A 118 8.82 4.53 -8.84
N LEU A 119 10.09 4.26 -8.58
CA LEU A 119 10.60 2.91 -8.34
C LEU A 119 10.64 2.66 -6.84
N VAL A 120 9.96 1.61 -6.41
CA VAL A 120 9.77 1.29 -5.00
C VAL A 120 10.16 -0.15 -4.73
N THR A 121 10.91 -0.37 -3.67
CA THR A 121 11.09 -1.71 -3.10
C THR A 121 10.17 -1.87 -1.89
N MET A 122 9.71 -3.09 -1.63
CA MET A 122 8.80 -3.34 -0.51
C MET A 122 9.04 -4.70 0.13
N GLN A 123 8.71 -4.76 1.42
CA GLN A 123 8.73 -5.97 2.22
C GLN A 123 7.45 -6.01 3.05
N THR A 124 6.72 -7.11 2.96
CA THR A 124 5.48 -7.31 3.73
C THR A 124 5.69 -8.37 4.80
N PHE A 125 5.30 -8.03 6.02
CA PHE A 125 5.42 -8.88 7.19
C PHE A 125 4.07 -9.18 7.80
N VAL A 126 3.94 -10.38 8.38
CA VAL A 126 2.90 -10.73 9.35
C VAL A 126 3.65 -11.05 10.65
N GLY A 127 3.50 -10.19 11.67
CA GLY A 127 4.37 -10.25 12.83
C GLY A 127 5.83 -10.03 12.42
N ASP A 128 6.69 -10.95 12.80
CA ASP A 128 8.11 -10.88 12.44
C ASP A 128 8.45 -11.68 11.18
N THR A 129 7.44 -12.29 10.54
CA THR A 129 7.65 -13.16 9.39
C THR A 129 7.53 -12.37 8.10
N LEU A 130 8.59 -12.37 7.29
CA LEU A 130 8.57 -11.83 5.93
C LEU A 130 7.75 -12.78 5.05
N ILE A 131 6.67 -12.29 4.46
CA ILE A 131 5.80 -13.09 3.60
C ILE A 131 5.88 -12.72 2.12
N ALA A 132 6.35 -11.50 1.82
CA ALA A 132 6.50 -11.05 0.43
C ALA A 132 7.54 -9.95 0.35
N GLN A 133 8.20 -9.85 -0.80
CA GLN A 133 9.11 -8.76 -1.10
C GLN A 133 9.24 -8.57 -2.59
N GLY A 134 9.67 -7.39 -3.02
CA GLY A 134 9.88 -7.15 -4.43
C GLY A 134 10.10 -5.70 -4.80
N GLU A 135 9.93 -5.44 -6.09
CA GLU A 135 10.04 -4.11 -6.69
C GLU A 135 8.86 -3.83 -7.59
N MET A 136 8.42 -2.57 -7.57
CA MET A 136 7.29 -2.12 -8.36
C MET A 136 7.56 -0.71 -8.88
N LYS A 137 7.13 -0.44 -10.10
CA LYS A 137 7.05 0.92 -10.63
C LYS A 137 5.62 1.39 -10.60
N THR A 138 5.41 2.59 -10.09
CA THR A 138 4.10 3.25 -10.14
C THR A 138 4.22 4.51 -10.98
N VAL A 139 3.12 4.90 -11.61
CA VAL A 139 3.04 6.07 -12.48
C VAL A 139 1.87 6.93 -12.04
N LEU A 140 2.11 8.23 -11.85
CA LEU A 140 1.03 9.17 -11.57
C LEU A 140 0.23 9.45 -12.84
N ALA A 141 -1.08 9.55 -12.71
CA ALA A 141 -1.94 9.97 -13.81
C ALA A 141 -1.59 11.43 -14.19
N PRO A 142 -1.58 11.75 -15.49
CA PRO A 142 -1.39 13.15 -15.89
C PRO A 142 -2.52 14.01 -15.35
N ASN A 143 -2.19 15.24 -14.98
CA ASN A 143 -3.20 16.22 -14.58
C ASN A 143 -4.09 16.56 -15.78
N PRO A 144 -5.43 16.54 -15.62
CA PRO A 144 -6.34 16.94 -16.69
C PRO A 144 -6.21 18.44 -17.02
#